data_d86eccbfd8d35f5d3a2970aa6d2a5031
#
_entry.id   d86eccbfd8d35f5d3a2970aa6d2a5031
#
_cell.length_a   1.000
_cell.length_b   1.000
_cell.length_c   1.000
_cell.angle_alpha   90.00
_cell.angle_beta   90.00
_cell.angle_gamma   90.00
#
_symmetry.space_group_name_H-M   'P 1'
#
loop_
_entity.id
_entity.type
_entity.pdbx_description
1 polymer ?
#
loop_
_entity_poly.entity_id
_entity_poly.type
_entity_poly.pdbx_seq_one_letter_code
_entity_poly.pdbx_strand_id
1 'polypeptide(L)' 'MKSPDFNFPSFMPWRQEINRLLLRDYFIDLSMAGVADEYLLDHYEVNQMPADFVEWFAAKYDLYDFKW' A
#
# COMPACT_ATOMS: atom_id res chain seq x y z
N MET A 1 2.37 17.16 -8.36
CA MET A 1 1.54 16.83 -9.54
C MET A 1 1.11 15.36 -9.48
N LYS A 2 -0.15 15.09 -9.81
CA LYS A 2 -0.64 13.72 -9.78
C LYS A 2 -0.07 12.89 -10.92
N SER A 3 0.22 11.64 -10.62
CA SER A 3 0.56 10.67 -11.66
C SER A 3 -0.63 10.51 -12.61
N PRO A 4 -0.41 10.41 -13.92
CA PRO A 4 -1.53 10.20 -14.86
C PRO A 4 -2.28 8.90 -14.60
N ASP A 5 -1.65 7.92 -13.94
CA ASP A 5 -2.27 6.64 -13.63
C ASP A 5 -2.93 6.63 -12.26
N PHE A 6 -2.80 7.71 -11.49
CA PHE A 6 -3.36 7.77 -10.14
C PHE A 6 -4.83 8.16 -10.25
N ASN A 7 -5.73 7.20 -10.06
CA ASN A 7 -7.15 7.43 -10.23
C ASN A 7 -7.98 7.02 -9.02
N PHE A 8 -7.43 7.24 -7.83
CA PHE A 8 -8.13 6.94 -6.58
C PHE A 8 -8.80 8.22 -6.07
N PRO A 9 -10.13 8.33 -6.20
CA PRO A 9 -10.82 9.57 -5.84
C PRO A 9 -10.87 9.82 -4.34
N SER A 10 -10.66 8.79 -3.53
CA SER A 10 -10.68 8.94 -2.08
C SER A 10 -9.69 7.94 -1.46
N PHE A 11 -9.46 8.15 -0.16
CA PHE A 11 -8.50 7.35 0.59
C PHE A 11 -8.89 5.87 0.68
N MET A 12 -10.18 5.59 0.86
CA MET A 12 -10.59 4.21 1.13
C MET A 12 -10.32 3.23 -0.03
N PRO A 13 -10.66 3.55 -1.29
CA PRO A 13 -10.30 2.65 -2.39
C PRO A 13 -8.80 2.44 -2.50
N TRP A 14 -8.00 3.48 -2.25
CA TRP A 14 -6.56 3.41 -2.29
C TRP A 14 -6.03 2.46 -1.20
N ARG A 15 -6.56 2.60 0.01
CA ARG A 15 -6.19 1.74 1.13
C ARG A 15 -6.55 0.28 0.87
N GLN A 16 -7.73 0.05 0.31
CA GLN A 16 -8.20 -1.30 0.00
C GLN A 16 -7.29 -1.97 -1.03
N GLU A 17 -6.81 -1.22 -2.00
CA GLU A 17 -5.90 -1.77 -3.00
C GLU A 17 -4.58 -2.20 -2.38
N ILE A 18 -4.05 -1.41 -1.45
CA ILE A 18 -2.83 -1.77 -0.73
C ILE A 18 -3.05 -3.07 0.05
N ASN A 19 -4.19 -3.17 0.73
CA ASN A 19 -4.52 -4.36 1.49
C ASN A 19 -4.57 -5.59 0.61
N ARG A 20 -5.20 -5.46 -0.56
CA ARG A 20 -5.31 -6.54 -1.53
C ARG A 20 -3.94 -6.99 -2.02
N LEU A 21 -3.06 -6.04 -2.31
CA LEU A 21 -1.72 -6.35 -2.80
C LEU A 21 -0.87 -7.03 -1.73
N LEU A 22 -0.96 -6.57 -0.48
CA LEU A 22 -0.24 -7.19 0.62
C LEU A 22 -0.70 -8.62 0.84
N LEU A 23 -1.99 -8.85 0.81
CA LEU A 23 -2.52 -10.21 0.97
C LEU A 23 -2.10 -11.13 -0.17
N ARG A 24 -2.10 -10.59 -1.39
CA ARG A 24 -1.72 -11.37 -2.56
C ARG A 24 -0.25 -11.78 -2.53
N ASP A 25 0.62 -10.85 -2.16
CA ASP A 25 2.06 -11.05 -2.31
C ASP A 25 2.75 -11.49 -1.03
N TYR A 26 2.20 -11.11 0.15
CA TYR A 26 2.89 -11.35 1.42
C TYR A 26 2.03 -12.04 2.46
N PHE A 27 0.76 -12.31 2.13
CA PHE A 27 -0.18 -13.01 3.01
C PHE A 27 -0.44 -12.28 4.33
N ILE A 28 -0.28 -10.95 4.33
CA ILE A 28 -0.63 -10.12 5.48
C ILE A 28 -1.52 -8.98 5.01
N ASP A 29 -2.23 -8.37 5.94
CA ASP A 29 -2.98 -7.15 5.64
C ASP A 29 -2.49 -6.00 6.52
N LEU A 30 -3.06 -4.82 6.32
CA LEU A 30 -2.62 -3.62 7.04
C LEU A 30 -2.84 -3.75 8.54
N SER A 31 -3.91 -4.43 8.93
CA SER A 31 -4.21 -4.66 10.33
C SER A 31 -3.16 -5.54 10.98
N MET A 32 -2.80 -6.62 10.30
CA MET A 32 -1.76 -7.55 10.78
C MET A 32 -0.39 -6.88 10.82
N ALA A 33 -0.13 -5.97 9.88
CA ALA A 33 1.12 -5.25 9.84
C ALA A 33 1.19 -4.12 10.87
N GLY A 34 0.06 -3.78 11.49
CA GLY A 34 0.03 -2.72 12.49
C GLY A 34 0.14 -1.33 11.91
N VAL A 35 -0.30 -1.13 10.68
CA VAL A 35 -0.18 0.17 10.00
C VAL A 35 -1.43 1.01 10.28
N ALA A 36 -1.22 2.17 10.86
CA ALA A 36 -2.32 3.09 11.15
C ALA A 36 -2.71 3.90 9.92
N ASP A 37 -3.97 4.31 9.86
CA ASP A 37 -4.46 5.11 8.74
C ASP A 37 -3.75 6.45 8.61
N GLU A 38 -3.35 7.05 9.72
CA GLU A 38 -2.61 8.31 9.70
C GLU A 38 -1.31 8.19 8.90
N TYR A 39 -0.64 7.07 9.06
CA TYR A 39 0.59 6.79 8.34
C TYR A 39 0.30 6.65 6.84
N LEU A 40 -0.79 5.97 6.51
CA LEU A 40 -1.18 5.76 5.12
C LEU A 40 -1.60 7.06 4.45
N LEU A 41 -2.26 7.94 5.20
CA LEU A 41 -2.73 9.21 4.64
C LEU A 41 -1.58 10.06 4.09
N ASP A 42 -0.44 10.05 4.76
CA ASP A 42 0.72 10.80 4.26
C ASP A 42 1.14 10.32 2.88
N HIS A 43 1.11 9.02 2.66
CA HIS A 43 1.46 8.44 1.36
C HIS A 43 0.38 8.70 0.32
N TYR A 44 -0.87 8.64 0.73
CA TYR A 44 -1.98 8.92 -0.17
C TYR A 44 -1.93 10.37 -0.67
N GLU A 45 -1.62 11.31 0.23
CA GLU A 45 -1.63 12.73 -0.09
C GLU A 45 -0.55 13.11 -1.10
N VAL A 46 0.52 12.35 -1.18
CA VAL A 46 1.54 12.59 -2.20
C VAL A 46 1.28 11.78 -3.47
N ASN A 47 0.10 11.21 -3.60
CA ASN A 47 -0.35 10.48 -4.79
C ASN A 47 0.54 9.27 -5.11
N GLN A 48 1.02 8.60 -4.07
CA GLN A 48 1.80 7.38 -4.27
C GLN A 48 0.87 6.24 -4.71
N MET A 49 1.29 5.51 -5.74
CA MET A 49 0.50 4.38 -6.21
C MET A 49 0.54 3.25 -5.18
N PRO A 50 -0.56 2.49 -5.03
CA PRO A 50 -0.58 1.39 -4.06
C PRO A 50 0.55 0.38 -4.26
N ALA A 51 0.85 0.02 -5.51
CA ALA A 51 1.94 -0.92 -5.79
C ALA A 51 3.28 -0.37 -5.33
N ASP A 52 3.52 0.91 -5.54
CA ASP A 52 4.76 1.56 -5.12
C ASP A 52 4.88 1.59 -3.60
N PHE A 53 3.75 1.86 -2.93
CA PHE A 53 3.75 1.83 -1.47
C PHE A 53 4.08 0.44 -0.95
N VAL A 54 3.47 -0.58 -1.53
CA VAL A 54 3.69 -1.95 -1.09
C VAL A 54 5.16 -2.35 -1.27
N GLU A 55 5.74 -2.00 -2.41
CA GLU A 55 7.16 -2.27 -2.67
C GLU A 55 8.06 -1.59 -1.65
N TRP A 56 7.80 -0.30 -1.41
CA TRP A 56 8.57 0.47 -0.44
C TRP A 56 8.43 -0.12 0.96
N PHE A 57 7.20 -0.44 1.34
CA PHE A 57 6.90 -0.97 2.66
C PHE A 57 7.59 -2.32 2.87
N ALA A 58 7.51 -3.19 1.87
CA ALA A 58 8.14 -4.51 1.94
C ALA A 58 9.66 -4.40 2.10
N ALA A 59 10.27 -3.48 1.36
CA ALA A 59 11.70 -3.26 1.47
C ALA A 59 12.08 -2.72 2.84
N LYS A 60 11.28 -1.81 3.37
CA LYS A 60 11.55 -1.19 4.67
C LYS A 60 11.50 -2.19 5.81
N TYR A 61 10.58 -3.14 5.74
CA TYR A 61 10.36 -4.11 6.83
C TYR A 61 10.84 -5.52 6.48
N ASP A 62 11.60 -5.66 5.39
CA ASP A 62 12.19 -6.94 4.97
C ASP A 62 11.14 -8.03 4.79
N LEU A 63 10.01 -7.67 4.20
CA LEU A 63 8.98 -8.66 3.91
C LEU A 63 9.42 -9.51 2.73
N TYR A 64 9.07 -10.79 2.78
CA TYR A 64 9.40 -11.70 1.70
C TYR A 64 8.17 -11.99 0.86
N ASP A 65 8.37 -11.98 -0.45
CA ASP A 65 7.34 -12.39 -1.40
C ASP A 65 7.23 -13.91 -1.36
N PHE A 66 6.03 -14.41 -1.08
CA PHE A 66 5.80 -15.85 -0.97
C PHE A 66 5.47 -16.50 -2.28
N LYS A 67 5.53 -15.78 -3.38
CA LYS A 67 5.37 -16.37 -4.71
C LYS A 67 6.67 -17.08 -5.12
N TRP A 68 6.52 -18.25 -5.63
CA TRP A 68 7.67 -19.06 -6.05
C TRP A 68 7.64 -19.35 -7.52
#